data_73c290b403ee19442ce000625fb435c0
#
_entry.id   73c290b403ee19442ce000625fb435c0
#
_cell.length_a   1.000
_cell.length_b   1.000
_cell.length_c   1.000
_cell.angle_alpha   90.00
_cell.angle_beta   90.00
_cell.angle_gamma   90.00
#
_symmetry.space_group_name_H-M   'P 1'
#
loop_
_entity.id
_entity.type
_entity.pdbx_description
1 polymer ?
#
loop_
_entity_poly.entity_id
_entity_poly.type
_entity_poly.pdbx_seq_one_letter_code
_entity_poly.pdbx_strand_id
1 'polypeptide(L)'
;MGVFVNEPLEYILKYYAEELDVIQLHGDENAEYLQELKKMVKCKIWKAVRVKNAEDITIADKMGADLLLLDSFSANEYGGTGKTADWSIINNVDIKTPFFLAGGLNKDNICDAVRTVKPYGIDISGGIETDGFKDKEKIENIMKLIRSGNFE
;
A
#
# COMPACT_ATOMS: atom_id res chain seq x y z
N MET A 1 -13.90 -2.68 -3.38
CA MET A 1 -12.73 -1.85 -3.77
C MET A 1 -12.34 -2.17 -5.21
N GLY A 2 -12.02 -1.14 -6.01
CA GLY A 2 -11.47 -1.26 -7.36
C GLY A 2 -10.05 -0.71 -7.40
N VAL A 3 -9.16 -1.36 -8.17
CA VAL A 3 -7.78 -0.92 -8.38
C VAL A 3 -7.62 -0.47 -9.82
N PHE A 4 -7.10 0.74 -10.02
CA PHE A 4 -6.96 1.38 -11.32
C PHE A 4 -5.52 1.84 -11.54
N VAL A 5 -5.07 1.77 -12.79
CA VAL A 5 -3.73 2.16 -13.20
C VAL A 5 -3.84 3.07 -14.41
N ASN A 6 -3.65 4.36 -14.21
CA ASN A 6 -3.70 5.39 -15.25
C ASN A 6 -5.00 5.35 -16.09
N GLU A 7 -6.12 4.97 -15.46
CA GLU A 7 -7.42 4.88 -16.14
C GLU A 7 -7.99 6.29 -16.38
N PRO A 8 -8.61 6.59 -17.54
CA PRO A 8 -9.29 7.85 -17.76
C PRO A 8 -10.37 8.11 -16.70
N LEU A 9 -10.45 9.35 -16.21
CA LEU A 9 -11.38 9.76 -15.16
C LEU A 9 -12.84 9.43 -15.55
N GLU A 10 -13.20 9.72 -16.78
CA GLU A 10 -14.56 9.49 -17.31
C GLU A 10 -14.95 8.01 -17.27
N TYR A 11 -13.99 7.12 -17.45
CA TYR A 11 -14.23 5.69 -17.40
C TYR A 11 -14.56 5.22 -15.98
N ILE A 12 -13.79 5.68 -14.99
CA ILE A 12 -14.05 5.38 -13.57
C ILE A 12 -15.42 5.93 -13.17
N LEU A 13 -15.71 7.19 -13.53
CA LEU A 13 -16.98 7.83 -13.20
C LEU A 13 -18.18 7.12 -13.81
N LYS A 14 -18.06 6.69 -15.06
CA LYS A 14 -19.16 6.06 -15.80
C LYS A 14 -19.51 4.68 -15.28
N TYR A 15 -18.52 3.89 -14.89
CA TYR A 15 -18.73 2.46 -14.66
C TYR A 15 -18.57 2.03 -13.20
N TYR A 16 -17.91 2.83 -12.36
CA TYR A 16 -17.50 2.34 -11.03
C TYR A 16 -17.77 3.31 -9.87
N ALA A 17 -18.02 4.58 -10.13
CA ALA A 17 -18.13 5.60 -9.08
C ALA A 17 -19.22 5.34 -8.04
N GLU A 18 -20.32 4.70 -8.44
CA GLU A 18 -21.45 4.39 -7.54
C GLU A 18 -21.39 2.96 -6.97
N GLU A 19 -20.54 2.09 -7.54
CA GLU A 19 -20.48 0.67 -7.19
C GLU A 19 -19.38 0.36 -6.17
N LEU A 20 -18.44 1.27 -5.96
CA LEU A 20 -17.27 1.02 -5.13
C LEU A 20 -17.29 1.85 -3.84
N ASP A 21 -16.89 1.22 -2.73
CA ASP A 21 -16.62 1.91 -1.47
C ASP A 21 -15.22 2.53 -1.44
N VAL A 22 -14.29 1.97 -2.23
CA VAL A 22 -12.90 2.42 -2.31
C VAL A 22 -12.41 2.32 -3.75
N ILE A 23 -11.81 3.40 -4.25
CA ILE A 23 -11.04 3.47 -5.48
C ILE A 23 -9.56 3.59 -5.10
N GLN A 24 -8.74 2.62 -5.51
CA GLN A 24 -7.29 2.65 -5.33
C GLN A 24 -6.61 3.04 -6.64
N LEU A 25 -5.93 4.18 -6.65
CA LEU A 25 -5.10 4.66 -7.74
C LEU A 25 -3.69 4.08 -7.59
N HIS A 26 -3.30 3.20 -8.50
CA HIS A 26 -2.05 2.42 -8.43
C HIS A 26 -1.07 2.73 -9.56
N GLY A 27 -1.38 3.73 -10.39
CA GLY A 27 -0.53 4.23 -11.47
C GLY A 27 0.19 5.52 -11.09
N ASP A 28 0.43 6.36 -12.11
CA ASP A 28 1.14 7.63 -11.99
C ASP A 28 0.17 8.82 -11.90
N GLU A 29 -1.08 8.56 -11.46
CA GLU A 29 -2.09 9.61 -11.29
C GLU A 29 -1.56 10.70 -10.35
N ASN A 30 -1.60 11.94 -10.81
CA ASN A 30 -1.10 13.10 -10.08
C ASN A 30 -2.14 13.68 -9.11
N ALA A 31 -1.74 14.72 -8.37
CA ALA A 31 -2.60 15.37 -7.40
C ALA A 31 -3.85 15.99 -8.03
N GLU A 32 -3.73 16.55 -9.23
CA GLU A 32 -4.85 17.17 -9.96
C GLU A 32 -5.92 16.14 -10.29
N TYR A 33 -5.52 15.01 -10.87
CA TYR A 33 -6.41 13.88 -11.15
C TYR A 33 -7.14 13.40 -9.89
N LEU A 34 -6.41 13.20 -8.80
CA LEU A 34 -6.98 12.74 -7.53
C LEU A 34 -7.98 13.75 -6.98
N GLN A 35 -7.66 15.04 -7.02
CA GLN A 35 -8.56 16.09 -6.54
C GLN A 35 -9.81 16.23 -7.40
N GLU A 36 -9.73 16.04 -8.71
CA GLU A 36 -10.89 16.03 -9.59
C GLU A 36 -11.78 14.83 -9.29
N LEU A 37 -11.20 13.63 -9.22
CA LEU A 37 -11.95 12.41 -8.87
C LEU A 37 -12.66 12.59 -7.52
N LYS A 38 -11.98 13.14 -6.52
CA LYS A 38 -12.52 13.33 -5.17
C LYS A 38 -13.74 14.25 -5.13
N LYS A 39 -13.87 15.20 -6.04
CA LYS A 39 -15.07 16.07 -6.15
C LYS A 39 -16.28 15.34 -6.72
N MET A 40 -16.05 14.26 -7.46
CA MET A 40 -17.08 13.61 -8.27
C MET A 40 -17.55 12.26 -7.69
N VAL A 41 -16.81 11.70 -6.71
CA VAL A 41 -17.17 10.42 -6.08
C VAL A 41 -17.42 10.59 -4.58
N LYS A 42 -18.22 9.68 -4.01
CA LYS A 42 -18.49 9.64 -2.56
C LYS A 42 -17.64 8.62 -1.83
N CYS A 43 -17.03 7.68 -2.57
CA CYS A 43 -16.20 6.62 -2.03
C CYS A 43 -14.83 7.15 -1.58
N LYS A 44 -14.09 6.34 -0.83
CA LYS A 44 -12.73 6.65 -0.40
C LYS A 44 -11.75 6.50 -1.55
N ILE A 45 -10.77 7.39 -1.62
CA ILE A 45 -9.70 7.31 -2.60
C ILE A 45 -8.39 6.97 -1.89
N TRP A 46 -7.79 5.85 -2.29
CA TRP A 46 -6.48 5.42 -1.85
C TRP A 46 -5.45 5.67 -2.95
N LYS A 47 -4.24 6.09 -2.58
CA LYS A 47 -3.12 6.26 -3.53
C LYS A 47 -1.99 5.30 -3.19
N ALA A 48 -1.65 4.44 -4.14
CA ALA A 48 -0.46 3.61 -4.04
C ALA A 48 0.78 4.40 -4.48
N VAL A 49 1.86 4.24 -3.73
CA VAL A 49 3.12 4.95 -3.88
C VAL A 49 4.27 3.96 -3.87
N ARG A 50 5.04 3.90 -4.94
CA ARG A 50 6.30 3.17 -4.97
C ARG A 50 7.37 4.01 -4.30
N VAL A 51 7.73 3.63 -3.08
CA VAL A 51 8.66 4.39 -2.24
C VAL A 51 10.10 4.10 -2.66
N LYS A 52 10.75 5.06 -3.29
CA LYS A 52 12.17 5.03 -3.62
C LYS A 52 12.98 5.93 -2.69
N ASN A 53 12.36 7.00 -2.20
CA ASN A 53 12.96 7.99 -1.31
C ASN A 53 11.87 8.72 -0.50
N ALA A 54 12.28 9.55 0.45
CA ALA A 54 11.38 10.30 1.34
C ALA A 54 10.52 11.34 0.60
N GLU A 55 10.97 11.84 -0.54
CA GLU A 55 10.24 12.82 -1.34
C GLU A 55 8.98 12.21 -1.96
N ASP A 56 9.03 10.95 -2.42
CA ASP A 56 7.87 10.23 -2.96
C ASP A 56 6.73 10.20 -1.95
N ILE A 57 7.04 9.93 -0.68
CA ILE A 57 6.06 9.91 0.41
C ILE A 57 5.53 11.32 0.69
N THR A 58 6.44 12.31 0.76
CA THR A 58 6.08 13.71 1.06
C THR A 58 5.15 14.30 0.00
N ILE A 59 5.39 13.98 -1.27
CA ILE A 59 4.53 14.38 -2.39
C ILE A 59 3.16 13.74 -2.25
N ALA A 60 3.11 12.41 -2.04
CA ALA A 60 1.87 11.66 -1.95
C ALA A 60 1.01 12.08 -0.75
N ASP A 61 1.63 12.38 0.40
CA ASP A 61 0.93 12.84 1.60
C ASP A 61 0.18 14.16 1.39
N LYS A 62 0.67 14.99 0.46
CA LYS A 62 0.03 16.27 0.09
C LYS A 62 -1.04 16.15 -1.01
N MET A 63 -1.20 14.99 -1.63
CA MET A 63 -2.19 14.81 -2.71
C MET A 63 -3.62 14.82 -2.20
N GLY A 64 -3.84 14.53 -0.91
CA GLY A 64 -5.17 14.53 -0.28
C GLY A 64 -5.95 13.24 -0.46
N ALA A 65 -5.28 12.11 -0.64
CA ALA A 65 -5.87 10.78 -0.56
C ALA A 65 -6.45 10.50 0.83
N ASP A 66 -7.43 9.61 0.92
CA ASP A 66 -7.98 9.20 2.22
C ASP A 66 -7.09 8.17 2.91
N LEU A 67 -6.24 7.47 2.13
CA LEU A 67 -5.24 6.54 2.61
C LEU A 67 -4.12 6.38 1.56
N LEU A 68 -2.89 6.19 2.02
CA LEU A 68 -1.76 5.83 1.17
C LEU A 68 -1.47 4.34 1.27
N LEU A 69 -1.10 3.70 0.16
CA LEU A 69 -0.49 2.38 0.15
C LEU A 69 0.99 2.56 -0.19
N LEU A 70 1.87 2.44 0.81
CA LEU A 70 3.30 2.62 0.64
C LEU A 70 3.96 1.29 0.29
N ASP A 71 4.33 1.13 -0.97
CA ASP A 71 5.05 -0.04 -1.46
C ASP A 71 6.56 0.21 -1.40
N SER A 72 7.20 -0.39 -0.42
CA SER A 72 8.63 -0.27 -0.16
C SER A 72 9.49 -1.28 -0.92
N PHE A 73 8.88 -2.07 -1.82
CA PHE A 73 9.62 -3.07 -2.58
C PHE A 73 10.50 -2.44 -3.65
N SER A 74 11.82 -2.58 -3.50
CA SER A 74 12.81 -2.19 -4.50
C SER A 74 13.02 -3.34 -5.50
N ALA A 75 12.57 -3.18 -6.73
CA ALA A 75 12.77 -4.16 -7.81
C ALA A 75 14.24 -4.35 -8.24
N ASN A 76 15.17 -3.54 -7.72
CA ASN A 76 16.59 -3.60 -8.06
C ASN A 76 17.42 -4.57 -7.19
N GLU A 77 16.82 -5.26 -6.23
CA GLU A 77 17.50 -6.29 -5.46
C GLU A 77 17.02 -7.68 -5.93
N TYR A 78 17.64 -8.18 -7.00
CA TYR A 78 17.53 -9.57 -7.40
C TYR A 78 18.00 -10.47 -6.25
N GLY A 79 17.06 -11.20 -5.69
CA GLY A 79 17.16 -12.48 -5.05
C GLY A 79 18.24 -12.74 -4.00
N GLY A 80 17.82 -13.14 -2.81
CA GLY A 80 18.61 -14.04 -1.95
C GLY A 80 19.53 -13.41 -0.90
N THR A 81 19.58 -12.09 -0.74
CA THR A 81 20.46 -11.47 0.27
C THR A 81 19.82 -11.28 1.65
N GLY A 82 18.54 -11.67 1.82
CA GLY A 82 17.85 -11.48 3.11
C GLY A 82 17.68 -10.01 3.55
N LYS A 83 17.97 -9.05 2.67
CA LYS A 83 17.77 -7.65 2.99
C LYS A 83 16.28 -7.34 2.97
N THR A 84 15.76 -7.06 4.15
CA THR A 84 14.44 -6.47 4.34
C THR A 84 14.38 -5.11 3.64
N ALA A 85 13.20 -4.73 3.14
CA ALA A 85 12.97 -3.39 2.64
C ALA A 85 13.49 -2.36 3.66
N ASP A 86 14.15 -1.32 3.19
CA ASP A 86 14.66 -0.27 4.09
C ASP A 86 13.50 0.64 4.53
N TRP A 87 12.85 0.25 5.61
CA TRP A 87 11.75 1.02 6.20
C TRP A 87 12.20 2.31 6.88
N SER A 88 13.51 2.57 7.00
CA SER A 88 14.02 3.82 7.59
C SER A 88 13.57 5.04 6.80
N ILE A 89 13.37 4.89 5.47
CA ILE A 89 12.84 5.95 4.60
C ILE A 89 11.47 6.41 5.10
N ILE A 90 10.58 5.47 5.44
CA ILE A 90 9.22 5.78 5.90
C ILE A 90 9.26 6.46 7.27
N ASN A 91 10.10 5.96 8.19
CA ASN A 91 10.21 6.51 9.54
C ASN A 91 10.75 7.93 9.60
N ASN A 92 11.49 8.35 8.59
CA ASN A 92 12.08 9.69 8.53
C ASN A 92 11.12 10.74 7.97
N VAL A 93 9.88 10.37 7.60
CA VAL A 93 8.86 11.28 7.08
C VAL A 93 7.71 11.41 8.07
N ASP A 94 7.32 12.64 8.40
CA ASP A 94 6.13 12.93 9.23
C ASP A 94 4.86 12.83 8.35
N ILE A 95 4.35 11.62 8.19
CA ILE A 95 3.19 11.31 7.34
C ILE A 95 1.91 11.61 8.11
N LYS A 96 1.03 12.43 7.53
CA LYS A 96 -0.26 12.83 8.13
C LYS A 96 -1.42 11.95 7.66
N THR A 97 -1.38 11.49 6.42
CA THR A 97 -2.38 10.59 5.87
C THR A 97 -2.21 9.18 6.44
N PRO A 98 -3.28 8.52 6.92
CA PRO A 98 -3.18 7.10 7.30
C PRO A 98 -2.60 6.29 6.14
N PHE A 99 -1.76 5.30 6.45
CA PHE A 99 -1.16 4.49 5.40
C PHE A 99 -1.11 3.00 5.72
N PHE A 100 -1.20 2.19 4.67
CA PHE A 100 -0.87 0.78 4.69
C PHE A 100 0.56 0.58 4.21
N LEU A 101 1.26 -0.35 4.84
CA LEU A 101 2.58 -0.79 4.39
C LEU A 101 2.43 -2.00 3.47
N ALA A 102 3.05 -1.92 2.30
CA ALA A 102 3.15 -2.99 1.31
C ALA A 102 4.62 -3.22 0.92
N GLY A 103 4.84 -4.21 0.07
CA GLY A 103 6.17 -4.51 -0.50
C GLY A 103 6.95 -5.54 0.29
N GLY A 104 7.02 -6.76 -0.24
CA GLY A 104 7.87 -7.85 0.28
C GLY A 104 7.56 -8.37 1.68
N LEU A 105 6.40 -8.00 2.26
CA LEU A 105 5.99 -8.47 3.58
C LEU A 105 5.69 -9.97 3.56
N ASN A 106 6.17 -10.66 4.59
CA ASN A 106 5.99 -12.10 4.80
C ASN A 106 6.05 -12.44 6.30
N LYS A 107 5.90 -13.73 6.66
CA LYS A 107 5.88 -14.18 8.06
C LYS A 107 7.15 -13.85 8.85
N ASP A 108 8.31 -13.73 8.16
CA ASP A 108 9.61 -13.58 8.82
C ASP A 108 9.94 -12.11 9.13
N ASN A 109 9.30 -11.15 8.42
CA ASN A 109 9.59 -9.73 8.56
C ASN A 109 8.42 -8.86 9.02
N ILE A 110 7.20 -9.38 9.01
CA ILE A 110 5.99 -8.59 9.28
C ILE A 110 5.97 -7.99 10.70
N CYS A 111 6.46 -8.72 11.70
CA CYS A 111 6.49 -8.22 13.07
C CYS A 111 7.45 -7.03 13.20
N ASP A 112 8.63 -7.14 12.60
CA ASP A 112 9.61 -6.06 12.59
C ASP A 112 9.11 -4.85 11.79
N ALA A 113 8.45 -5.09 10.65
CA ALA A 113 7.84 -4.06 9.84
C ALA A 113 6.81 -3.25 10.64
N VAL A 114 5.85 -3.93 11.26
CA VAL A 114 4.79 -3.29 12.05
C VAL A 114 5.36 -2.54 13.25
N ARG A 115 6.32 -3.13 13.96
CA ARG A 115 6.99 -2.51 15.11
C ARG A 115 7.72 -1.23 14.72
N THR A 116 8.46 -1.30 13.62
CA THR A 116 9.32 -0.21 13.14
C THR A 116 8.51 0.93 12.55
N VAL A 117 7.57 0.62 11.65
CA VAL A 117 6.86 1.61 10.82
C VAL A 117 5.56 2.08 11.46
N LYS A 118 4.91 1.22 12.27
CA LYS A 118 3.61 1.48 12.92
C LYS A 118 2.52 1.93 11.91
N PRO A 119 2.32 1.19 10.80
CA PRO A 119 1.34 1.56 9.79
C PRO A 119 -0.08 1.40 10.33
N TYR A 120 -1.05 2.07 9.71
CA TYR A 120 -2.48 1.86 9.99
C TYR A 120 -2.94 0.44 9.65
N GLY A 121 -2.33 -0.16 8.62
CA GLY A 121 -2.57 -1.54 8.20
C GLY A 121 -1.45 -2.04 7.31
N ILE A 122 -1.58 -3.28 6.85
CA ILE A 122 -0.62 -3.93 5.96
C ILE A 122 -1.31 -4.50 4.74
N ASP A 123 -0.61 -4.53 3.61
CA ASP A 123 -1.00 -5.21 2.39
C ASP A 123 0.05 -6.26 2.01
N ILE A 124 -0.38 -7.52 1.84
CA ILE A 124 0.51 -8.64 1.58
C ILE A 124 0.03 -9.38 0.34
N SER A 125 0.88 -9.49 -0.65
CA SER A 125 0.60 -10.27 -1.85
C SER A 125 1.54 -11.48 -1.96
N GLY A 126 2.77 -11.32 -2.41
CA GLY A 126 3.70 -12.42 -2.66
C GLY A 126 4.08 -13.22 -1.41
N GLY A 127 4.15 -12.60 -0.24
CA GLY A 127 4.52 -13.27 1.02
C GLY A 127 3.54 -14.35 1.50
N ILE A 128 2.36 -14.42 0.89
CA ILE A 128 1.32 -15.43 1.15
C ILE A 128 1.07 -16.32 -0.08
N GLU A 129 2.04 -16.42 -0.97
CA GLU A 129 1.96 -17.24 -2.19
C GLU A 129 2.94 -18.39 -2.17
N THR A 130 2.56 -19.52 -2.82
CA THR A 130 3.40 -20.63 -3.20
C THR A 130 3.16 -20.90 -4.68
N ASP A 131 4.22 -20.89 -5.48
CA ASP A 131 4.16 -21.07 -6.93
C ASP A 131 3.19 -20.13 -7.65
N GLY A 132 3.06 -18.86 -7.14
CA GLY A 132 2.18 -17.84 -7.70
C GLY A 132 0.72 -17.94 -7.29
N PHE A 133 0.34 -18.89 -6.43
CA PHE A 133 -1.01 -19.05 -5.90
C PHE A 133 -1.08 -18.72 -4.41
N LYS A 134 -2.20 -18.15 -3.96
CA LYS A 134 -2.44 -17.86 -2.55
C LYS A 134 -2.41 -19.15 -1.72
N ASP A 135 -1.55 -19.18 -0.72
CA ASP A 135 -1.31 -20.32 0.15
C ASP A 135 -2.07 -20.17 1.47
N LYS A 136 -3.00 -21.09 1.71
CA LYS A 136 -3.85 -21.07 2.90
C LYS A 136 -3.06 -21.10 4.19
N GLU A 137 -2.02 -21.94 4.28
CA GLU A 137 -1.21 -22.07 5.50
C GLU A 137 -0.43 -20.80 5.80
N LYS A 138 0.15 -20.17 4.76
CA LYS A 138 0.84 -18.88 4.89
C LYS A 138 -0.10 -17.78 5.34
N ILE A 139 -1.32 -17.72 4.80
CA ILE A 139 -2.35 -16.76 5.22
C ILE A 139 -2.70 -16.98 6.71
N GLU A 140 -3.00 -18.22 7.11
CA GLU A 140 -3.34 -18.56 8.49
C GLU A 140 -2.23 -18.21 9.48
N ASN A 141 -0.96 -18.47 9.11
CA ASN A 141 0.20 -18.16 9.94
C ASN A 141 0.36 -16.64 10.13
N ILE A 142 0.26 -15.85 9.07
CA ILE A 142 0.32 -14.39 9.15
C ILE A 142 -0.85 -13.85 9.97
N MET A 143 -2.07 -14.36 9.76
CA MET A 143 -3.23 -13.93 10.54
C MET A 143 -3.10 -14.25 12.04
N LYS A 144 -2.47 -15.38 12.40
CA LYS A 144 -2.17 -15.70 13.80
C LYS A 144 -1.17 -14.70 14.39
N LEU A 145 -0.09 -14.38 13.66
CA LEU A 145 0.90 -13.38 14.09
C LEU A 145 0.26 -12.02 14.35
N ILE A 146 -0.55 -11.53 13.40
CA ILE A 146 -1.22 -10.23 13.52
C ILE A 146 -2.19 -10.20 14.71
N ARG A 147 -3.01 -11.26 14.86
CA ARG A 147 -4.03 -11.33 15.93
C ARG A 147 -3.45 -11.56 17.31
N SER A 148 -2.27 -12.16 17.43
CA SER A 148 -1.61 -12.35 18.72
C SER A 148 -1.20 -11.02 19.36
N GLY A 149 -1.06 -9.94 18.57
CA GLY A 149 -0.59 -8.63 19.05
C GLY A 149 0.86 -8.65 19.56
N ASN A 150 1.53 -9.79 19.45
CA ASN A 150 2.92 -9.95 19.89
C ASN A 150 3.87 -9.33 18.86
N PHE A 151 3.81 -8.01 18.75
CA PHE A 151 4.80 -7.22 18.02
C PHE A 151 5.94 -6.73 18.96
N GLU A 152 6.05 -7.35 20.15
CA GLU A 152 7.15 -7.12 21.09
C GLU A 152 8.43 -7.86 20.69
#